data_b15f75e8c338ee9589a0edceb77e6c4e
#
_entry.id   b15f75e8c338ee9589a0edceb77e6c4e
#
_cell.length_a   1.000
_cell.length_b   1.000
_cell.length_c   1.000
_cell.angle_alpha   90.00
_cell.angle_beta   90.00
_cell.angle_gamma   90.00
#
_symmetry.space_group_name_H-M   'P 1'
#
loop_
_entity.id
_entity.type
_entity.pdbx_description
1 polymer ?
#
loop_
_entity_poly.entity_id
_entity_poly.type
_entity_poly.pdbx_seq_one_letter_code
_entity_poly.pdbx_strand_id
1 'polypeptide(L)'
;MAFYDLNIPYNEPNEPGIANTLRFLSELGYSTVALSQSITGKLPATVSPLPLPSNVPASLTVLTRLNITLSDATQNQRLATLAQSYSLVAIRPVNEKALSQACNSLDCDIISLDLSTRLPYHFKFKTLSAAVSRGVRLEICYGPGVTGSGMEARRNLISNAASLIRAARGRGIIISSEAKQALGVRAPWDIVNLACVWGMKSERAKEAVSEEARKVVDMARVKRTSFRGTVDVIYGGEGDDAGAKKVDLVNKPGKQPATVSLSASDGGGVKRKASLGGPEGPSKPSDEPQLSKREMKRRAKKARLASANPSGASPAAS
;
A
#
# COMPACT_ATOMS: atom_id res chain seq x y z
N MET A 1 7.52 6.27 21.57
CA MET A 1 6.55 6.04 20.48
C MET A 1 7.06 6.79 19.28
N ALA A 2 7.09 6.17 18.09
CA ALA A 2 7.56 6.81 16.88
C ALA A 2 6.41 7.48 16.13
N PHE A 3 6.57 8.72 15.70
CA PHE A 3 5.61 9.47 14.89
C PHE A 3 6.13 9.64 13.47
N TYR A 4 5.21 9.65 12.53
CA TYR A 4 5.50 9.63 11.09
C TYR A 4 4.79 10.77 10.38
N ASP A 5 5.50 11.46 9.49
CA ASP A 5 4.90 12.31 8.46
C ASP A 5 5.36 11.81 7.09
N LEU A 6 4.47 11.14 6.39
CA LEU A 6 4.83 10.44 5.16
C LEU A 6 4.63 11.28 3.90
N ASN A 7 4.39 12.60 4.01
CA ASN A 7 4.16 13.44 2.83
C ASN A 7 4.66 14.87 3.02
N ILE A 8 5.95 15.09 2.79
CA ILE A 8 6.54 16.42 2.72
C ILE A 8 6.94 16.67 1.26
N PRO A 9 6.34 17.66 0.58
CA PRO A 9 6.66 17.98 -0.81
C PRO A 9 8.14 18.33 -0.97
N TYR A 10 8.80 17.73 -1.96
CA TYR A 10 10.18 17.93 -2.31
C TYR A 10 10.34 17.75 -3.81
N ASN A 11 10.33 18.85 -4.56
CA ASN A 11 10.28 18.79 -6.02
C ASN A 11 11.62 19.15 -6.68
N GLU A 12 12.50 19.84 -5.96
CA GLU A 12 13.79 20.27 -6.48
C GLU A 12 14.93 19.91 -5.52
N PRO A 13 16.10 19.51 -6.03
CA PRO A 13 17.27 19.29 -5.20
C PRO A 13 17.65 20.58 -4.46
N ASN A 14 17.88 20.47 -3.15
CA ASN A 14 18.24 21.63 -2.30
C ASN A 14 17.18 22.74 -2.25
N GLU A 15 15.90 22.36 -2.31
CA GLU A 15 14.79 23.31 -2.16
C GLU A 15 15.02 24.19 -0.92
N PRO A 16 14.96 25.54 -1.07
CA PRO A 16 15.18 26.44 0.05
C PRO A 16 14.11 26.22 1.12
N GLY A 17 14.53 26.04 2.36
CA GLY A 17 13.62 25.81 3.48
C GLY A 17 13.39 24.35 3.85
N ILE A 18 13.76 23.36 3.02
CA ILE A 18 13.60 21.95 3.36
C ILE A 18 14.38 21.56 4.62
N ALA A 19 15.61 22.06 4.76
CA ALA A 19 16.45 21.81 5.93
C ALA A 19 15.78 22.34 7.23
N ASN A 20 15.18 23.53 7.16
CA ASN A 20 14.43 24.10 8.28
C ASN A 20 13.18 23.29 8.60
N THR A 21 12.49 22.78 7.56
CA THR A 21 11.30 21.93 7.73
C THR A 21 11.67 20.61 8.39
N LEU A 22 12.77 19.98 7.97
CA LEU A 22 13.24 18.72 8.57
C LEU A 22 13.71 18.92 10.02
N ARG A 23 14.41 20.02 10.31
CA ARG A 23 14.79 20.37 11.67
C ARG A 23 13.57 20.57 12.55
N PHE A 24 12.59 21.33 12.08
CA PHE A 24 11.35 21.57 12.80
C PHE A 24 10.55 20.30 13.06
N LEU A 25 10.46 19.39 12.09
CA LEU A 25 9.85 18.06 12.26
C LEU A 25 10.55 17.25 13.36
N SER A 26 11.89 17.27 13.38
CA SER A 26 12.67 16.62 14.44
C SER A 26 12.39 17.22 15.82
N GLU A 27 12.31 18.56 15.92
CA GLU A 27 11.99 19.27 17.16
C GLU A 27 10.55 18.97 17.66
N LEU A 28 9.59 18.75 16.75
CA LEU A 28 8.22 18.35 17.07
C LEU A 28 8.09 16.88 17.49
N GLY A 29 9.16 16.09 17.37
CA GLY A 29 9.19 14.69 17.82
C GLY A 29 8.82 13.66 16.75
N TYR A 30 8.85 14.03 15.47
CA TYR A 30 8.77 13.06 14.40
C TYR A 30 10.04 12.23 14.30
N SER A 31 9.90 10.94 14.01
CA SER A 31 11.03 10.01 13.87
C SER A 31 11.28 9.62 12.41
N THR A 32 10.24 9.62 11.59
CA THR A 32 10.33 9.22 10.19
C THR A 32 9.51 10.16 9.32
N VAL A 33 10.12 10.59 8.23
CA VAL A 33 9.52 11.52 7.28
C VAL A 33 9.73 11.00 5.87
N ALA A 34 8.75 11.18 4.98
CA ALA A 34 8.92 10.88 3.57
C ALA A 34 8.88 12.15 2.72
N LEU A 35 9.95 12.37 1.95
CA LEU A 35 10.02 13.43 0.96
C LEU A 35 9.32 13.01 -0.32
N SER A 36 8.28 13.73 -0.70
CA SER A 36 7.38 13.36 -1.79
C SER A 36 7.65 14.17 -3.06
N GLN A 37 7.89 13.44 -4.13
CA GLN A 37 7.92 13.96 -5.49
C GLN A 37 6.59 13.68 -6.17
N SER A 38 5.97 14.69 -6.77
CA SER A 38 4.65 14.56 -7.39
C SER A 38 4.73 14.54 -8.89
N ILE A 39 4.07 13.55 -9.51
CA ILE A 39 3.94 13.43 -10.96
C ILE A 39 2.47 13.50 -11.34
N THR A 40 2.16 14.40 -12.28
CA THR A 40 0.84 14.55 -12.88
C THR A 40 0.90 14.25 -14.37
N GLY A 41 -0.13 13.58 -14.91
CA GLY A 41 -0.22 13.27 -16.34
C GLY A 41 0.50 11.98 -16.75
N LYS A 42 1.18 11.98 -17.91
CA LYS A 42 1.88 10.78 -18.43
C LYS A 42 3.04 10.42 -17.52
N LEU A 43 3.08 9.15 -17.10
CA LEU A 43 4.23 8.62 -16.36
C LEU A 43 5.44 8.56 -17.28
N PRO A 44 6.57 9.20 -16.93
CA PRO A 44 7.80 9.08 -17.68
C PRO A 44 8.34 7.64 -17.64
N ALA A 45 9.21 7.31 -18.57
CA ALA A 45 9.77 5.95 -18.68
C ALA A 45 10.64 5.59 -17.47
N THR A 46 11.40 6.55 -16.99
CA THR A 46 12.28 6.43 -15.84
C THR A 46 12.12 7.66 -14.96
N VAL A 47 11.93 7.43 -13.67
CA VAL A 47 11.92 8.47 -12.64
C VAL A 47 12.91 8.02 -11.58
N SER A 48 13.90 8.87 -11.32
CA SER A 48 14.83 8.66 -10.23
C SER A 48 14.41 9.52 -9.04
N PRO A 49 14.50 9.01 -7.80
CA PRO A 49 14.28 9.83 -6.63
C PRO A 49 15.32 10.95 -6.58
N LEU A 50 14.89 12.12 -6.13
CA LEU A 50 15.78 13.25 -5.92
C LEU A 50 16.81 12.92 -4.84
N PRO A 51 18.03 13.47 -4.94
CA PRO A 51 19.04 13.30 -3.90
C PRO A 51 18.50 13.84 -2.58
N LEU A 52 18.74 13.09 -1.50
CA LEU A 52 18.32 13.52 -0.17
C LEU A 52 19.12 14.76 0.26
N PRO A 53 18.51 15.68 1.01
CA PRO A 53 19.23 16.85 1.55
C PRO A 53 20.41 16.42 2.41
N SER A 54 21.53 17.16 2.34
CA SER A 54 22.74 16.85 3.13
C SER A 54 22.59 17.16 4.63
N ASN A 55 21.69 18.07 4.98
CA ASN A 55 21.49 18.55 6.36
C ASN A 55 20.26 17.88 7.03
N VAL A 56 20.28 16.56 7.14
CA VAL A 56 19.23 15.83 7.84
C VAL A 56 19.61 15.66 9.32
N PRO A 57 18.72 15.99 10.28
CA PRO A 57 18.95 15.69 11.70
C PRO A 57 19.16 14.19 11.92
N ALA A 58 20.13 13.82 12.75
CA ALA A 58 20.47 12.41 13.03
C ALA A 58 19.32 11.61 13.68
N SER A 59 18.40 12.30 14.33
CA SER A 59 17.19 11.72 14.96
C SER A 59 16.09 11.36 13.95
N LEU A 60 16.19 11.83 12.69
CA LEU A 60 15.14 11.74 11.69
C LEU A 60 15.52 10.75 10.58
N THR A 61 14.69 9.76 10.36
CA THR A 61 14.79 8.86 9.20
C THR A 61 14.04 9.47 8.02
N VAL A 62 14.73 9.69 6.90
CA VAL A 62 14.13 10.27 5.69
C VAL A 62 13.97 9.20 4.63
N LEU A 63 12.74 9.09 4.12
CA LEU A 63 12.34 8.17 3.05
C LEU A 63 12.04 8.95 1.77
N THR A 64 12.13 8.29 0.63
CA THR A 64 11.71 8.82 -0.67
C THR A 64 10.31 8.36 -1.00
N ARG A 65 9.46 9.27 -1.47
CA ARG A 65 8.08 8.96 -1.86
C ARG A 65 7.75 9.51 -3.23
N LEU A 66 7.00 8.72 -3.99
CA LEU A 66 6.45 9.14 -5.28
C LEU A 66 4.93 9.28 -5.16
N ASN A 67 4.41 10.47 -5.46
CA ASN A 67 2.97 10.75 -5.56
C ASN A 67 2.55 10.77 -7.04
N ILE A 68 1.62 9.92 -7.42
CA ILE A 68 1.13 9.82 -8.80
C ILE A 68 -0.34 10.24 -8.85
N THR A 69 -0.63 11.30 -9.59
CA THR A 69 -2.01 11.71 -9.84
C THR A 69 -2.60 10.86 -10.95
N LEU A 70 -3.62 10.07 -10.63
CA LEU A 70 -4.24 9.12 -11.53
C LEU A 70 -5.58 9.66 -12.02
N SER A 71 -5.67 9.98 -13.32
CA SER A 71 -6.91 10.32 -14.02
C SER A 71 -7.47 9.15 -14.84
N ASP A 72 -6.58 8.34 -15.45
CA ASP A 72 -6.94 7.24 -16.35
C ASP A 72 -6.25 5.92 -15.99
N ALA A 73 -6.98 4.82 -16.25
CA ALA A 73 -6.55 3.45 -15.96
C ALA A 73 -5.35 2.97 -16.81
N THR A 74 -5.11 3.59 -17.95
CA THR A 74 -4.06 3.17 -18.90
C THR A 74 -2.64 3.45 -18.41
N GLN A 75 -2.48 4.24 -17.34
CA GLN A 75 -1.18 4.60 -16.77
C GLN A 75 -0.56 3.50 -15.88
N ASN A 76 -1.27 2.39 -15.67
CA ASN A 76 -0.94 1.38 -14.66
C ASN A 76 0.28 0.50 -14.94
N GLN A 77 0.67 0.36 -16.21
CA GLN A 77 1.66 -0.63 -16.62
C GLN A 77 3.08 -0.37 -16.09
N ARG A 78 3.38 0.85 -15.64
CA ARG A 78 4.72 1.25 -15.19
C ARG A 78 4.84 1.45 -13.68
N LEU A 79 3.75 1.30 -12.93
CA LEU A 79 3.76 1.53 -11.48
C LEU A 79 4.74 0.62 -10.74
N ALA A 80 4.78 -0.66 -11.11
CA ALA A 80 5.66 -1.63 -10.47
C ALA A 80 7.16 -1.31 -10.67
N THR A 81 7.53 -0.83 -11.87
CA THR A 81 8.91 -0.43 -12.16
C THR A 81 9.31 0.83 -11.40
N LEU A 82 8.41 1.81 -11.33
CA LEU A 82 8.64 3.04 -10.57
C LEU A 82 8.68 2.79 -9.06
N ALA A 83 7.88 1.84 -8.58
CA ALA A 83 7.85 1.46 -7.17
C ALA A 83 9.20 0.93 -6.66
N GLN A 84 10.02 0.33 -7.52
CA GLN A 84 11.34 -0.18 -7.13
C GLN A 84 12.35 0.92 -6.81
N SER A 85 12.17 2.11 -7.38
CA SER A 85 13.09 3.24 -7.22
C SER A 85 12.80 4.10 -5.98
N TYR A 86 11.61 3.98 -5.39
CA TYR A 86 11.18 4.80 -4.25
C TYR A 86 10.88 3.93 -3.03
N SER A 87 11.07 4.50 -1.83
CA SER A 87 10.71 3.84 -0.58
C SER A 87 9.19 3.66 -0.43
N LEU A 88 8.41 4.64 -0.91
CA LEU A 88 6.94 4.64 -0.86
C LEU A 88 6.35 5.09 -2.19
N VAL A 89 5.23 4.50 -2.58
CA VAL A 89 4.44 4.93 -3.73
C VAL A 89 3.01 5.23 -3.30
N ALA A 90 2.57 6.45 -3.58
CA ALA A 90 1.22 6.90 -3.31
C ALA A 90 0.48 7.25 -4.61
N ILE A 91 -0.79 6.89 -4.67
CA ILE A 91 -1.68 7.23 -5.77
C ILE A 91 -2.68 8.26 -5.29
N ARG A 92 -2.84 9.36 -6.05
CA ARG A 92 -3.87 10.38 -5.85
C ARG A 92 -4.94 10.24 -6.93
N PRO A 93 -6.06 9.58 -6.62
CA PRO A 93 -7.14 9.39 -7.58
C PRO A 93 -7.95 10.69 -7.76
N VAL A 94 -8.22 11.06 -9.03
CA VAL A 94 -9.01 12.25 -9.36
C VAL A 94 -10.51 11.93 -9.42
N ASN A 95 -10.88 10.72 -9.81
CA ASN A 95 -12.27 10.33 -10.02
C ASN A 95 -12.60 9.00 -9.31
N GLU A 96 -13.91 8.66 -9.26
CA GLU A 96 -14.39 7.44 -8.59
C GLU A 96 -13.82 6.16 -9.22
N LYS A 97 -13.63 6.14 -10.55
CA LYS A 97 -13.06 4.98 -11.26
C LYS A 97 -11.61 4.77 -10.84
N ALA A 98 -10.81 5.84 -10.81
CA ALA A 98 -9.42 5.78 -10.36
C ALA A 98 -9.31 5.37 -8.90
N LEU A 99 -10.19 5.88 -8.02
CA LEU A 99 -10.26 5.45 -6.61
C LEU A 99 -10.58 3.96 -6.50
N SER A 100 -11.59 3.49 -7.24
CA SER A 100 -11.97 2.07 -7.23
C SER A 100 -10.83 1.17 -7.71
N GLN A 101 -10.10 1.59 -8.74
CA GLN A 101 -8.92 0.87 -9.24
C GLN A 101 -7.77 0.88 -8.25
N ALA A 102 -7.45 2.03 -7.65
CA ALA A 102 -6.43 2.13 -6.61
C ALA A 102 -6.73 1.21 -5.42
N CYS A 103 -7.99 1.12 -5.01
CA CYS A 103 -8.41 0.26 -3.92
C CYS A 103 -8.37 -1.24 -4.24
N ASN A 104 -8.70 -1.64 -5.47
CA ASN A 104 -8.92 -3.04 -5.82
C ASN A 104 -7.74 -3.71 -6.54
N SER A 105 -7.03 -2.98 -7.41
CA SER A 105 -6.11 -3.60 -8.36
C SER A 105 -4.71 -3.01 -8.41
N LEU A 106 -4.55 -1.69 -8.19
CA LEU A 106 -3.25 -1.04 -8.35
C LEU A 106 -2.27 -1.42 -7.24
N ASP A 107 -1.01 -1.59 -7.61
CA ASP A 107 0.05 -1.80 -6.65
C ASP A 107 0.57 -0.45 -6.15
N CYS A 108 0.10 -0.06 -4.98
CA CYS A 108 0.51 1.15 -4.26
C CYS A 108 0.56 0.84 -2.76
N ASP A 109 1.23 1.72 -2.03
CA ASP A 109 1.33 1.62 -0.58
C ASP A 109 0.30 2.53 0.10
N ILE A 110 0.03 3.68 -0.51
CA ILE A 110 -0.81 4.74 0.03
C ILE A 110 -1.79 5.22 -1.05
N ILE A 111 -3.03 5.50 -0.65
CA ILE A 111 -3.99 6.25 -1.46
C ILE A 111 -4.11 7.63 -0.82
N SER A 112 -3.47 8.62 -1.45
CA SER A 112 -3.47 10.02 -1.00
C SER A 112 -4.67 10.75 -1.59
N LEU A 113 -5.53 11.30 -0.74
CA LEU A 113 -6.74 11.96 -1.18
C LEU A 113 -6.60 13.48 -1.04
N ASP A 114 -6.88 14.22 -2.11
CA ASP A 114 -7.01 15.67 -2.02
C ASP A 114 -8.39 16.04 -1.45
N LEU A 115 -8.42 16.23 -0.14
CA LEU A 115 -9.64 16.54 0.59
C LEU A 115 -9.92 18.04 0.67
N SER A 116 -9.02 18.89 0.18
CA SER A 116 -9.18 20.36 0.15
C SER A 116 -10.13 20.83 -0.95
N THR A 117 -10.36 19.97 -1.93
CA THR A 117 -11.28 20.23 -3.04
C THR A 117 -12.62 19.51 -2.85
N ARG A 118 -13.66 19.98 -3.54
CA ARG A 118 -14.95 19.29 -3.55
C ARG A 118 -14.82 17.99 -4.34
N LEU A 119 -15.02 16.85 -3.67
CA LEU A 119 -14.93 15.55 -4.31
C LEU A 119 -16.17 15.28 -5.17
N PRO A 120 -15.99 14.78 -6.42
CA PRO A 120 -17.11 14.45 -7.31
C PRO A 120 -17.77 13.10 -7.00
N TYR A 121 -17.35 12.42 -5.90
CA TYR A 121 -17.81 11.09 -5.53
C TYR A 121 -17.95 10.92 -4.02
N HIS A 122 -18.67 9.87 -3.62
CA HIS A 122 -18.82 9.50 -2.22
C HIS A 122 -18.00 8.26 -1.88
N PHE A 123 -17.48 8.22 -0.65
CA PHE A 123 -16.73 7.09 -0.16
C PHE A 123 -17.65 5.89 0.15
N LYS A 124 -17.34 4.72 -0.41
CA LYS A 124 -18.06 3.47 -0.18
C LYS A 124 -17.23 2.55 0.72
N PHE A 125 -17.80 2.10 1.83
CA PHE A 125 -17.13 1.19 2.78
C PHE A 125 -16.49 -0.03 2.08
N LYS A 126 -17.21 -0.68 1.16
CA LYS A 126 -16.72 -1.87 0.45
C LYS A 126 -15.43 -1.61 -0.31
N THR A 127 -15.35 -0.47 -1.01
CA THR A 127 -14.17 -0.07 -1.80
C THR A 127 -12.99 0.23 -0.88
N LEU A 128 -13.20 1.03 0.18
CA LEU A 128 -12.14 1.38 1.12
C LEU A 128 -11.65 0.15 1.91
N SER A 129 -12.55 -0.73 2.32
CA SER A 129 -12.20 -1.97 3.02
C SER A 129 -11.35 -2.90 2.15
N ALA A 130 -11.56 -2.93 0.83
CA ALA A 130 -10.72 -3.69 -0.09
C ALA A 130 -9.26 -3.18 -0.10
N ALA A 131 -9.05 -1.86 -0.08
CA ALA A 131 -7.72 -1.27 0.03
C ALA A 131 -7.04 -1.67 1.34
N VAL A 132 -7.73 -1.50 2.47
CA VAL A 132 -7.21 -1.82 3.80
C VAL A 132 -6.85 -3.30 3.94
N SER A 133 -7.66 -4.22 3.39
CA SER A 133 -7.39 -5.66 3.43
C SER A 133 -6.16 -6.06 2.58
N ARG A 134 -5.82 -5.29 1.56
CA ARG A 134 -4.59 -5.44 0.77
C ARG A 134 -3.35 -4.82 1.44
N GLY A 135 -3.50 -4.18 2.59
CA GLY A 135 -2.42 -3.47 3.28
C GLY A 135 -2.23 -2.02 2.82
N VAL A 136 -3.01 -1.53 1.85
CA VAL A 136 -2.95 -0.13 1.39
C VAL A 136 -3.67 0.78 2.39
N ARG A 137 -3.09 1.96 2.68
CA ARG A 137 -3.67 2.92 3.61
C ARG A 137 -4.20 4.16 2.90
N LEU A 138 -5.23 4.74 3.51
CA LEU A 138 -5.89 5.95 3.04
C LEU A 138 -5.26 7.14 3.75
N GLU A 139 -4.76 8.10 3.01
CA GLU A 139 -4.08 9.26 3.57
C GLU A 139 -4.96 10.50 3.58
N ILE A 140 -4.99 11.18 4.72
CA ILE A 140 -5.55 12.51 4.89
C ILE A 140 -4.39 13.50 4.95
N CYS A 141 -4.29 14.39 3.97
CA CYS A 141 -3.35 15.50 3.96
C CYS A 141 -4.01 16.75 4.51
N TYR A 142 -3.54 17.26 5.66
CA TYR A 142 -4.19 18.40 6.30
C TYR A 142 -3.67 19.76 5.82
N GLY A 143 -2.44 19.85 5.33
CA GLY A 143 -1.77 21.11 4.96
C GLY A 143 -2.58 21.96 3.98
N PRO A 144 -3.04 21.43 2.86
CA PRO A 144 -3.80 22.22 1.87
C PRO A 144 -5.06 22.89 2.45
N GLY A 145 -5.72 22.25 3.41
CA GLY A 145 -6.90 22.82 4.06
C GLY A 145 -6.62 23.70 5.28
N VAL A 146 -5.43 23.56 5.91
CA VAL A 146 -5.06 24.35 7.10
C VAL A 146 -4.26 25.59 6.71
N THR A 147 -3.29 25.46 5.80
CA THR A 147 -2.41 26.54 5.35
C THR A 147 -2.85 27.17 4.02
N GLY A 148 -3.79 26.51 3.31
CA GLY A 148 -4.33 27.00 2.06
C GLY A 148 -5.11 28.30 2.22
N SER A 149 -5.11 29.10 1.16
CA SER A 149 -5.59 30.49 1.14
C SER A 149 -7.13 30.65 1.18
N GLY A 150 -7.91 29.60 1.45
CA GLY A 150 -9.35 29.71 1.34
C GLY A 150 -10.14 29.04 2.46
N MET A 151 -11.20 29.72 2.95
CA MET A 151 -12.18 29.10 3.86
C MET A 151 -12.88 27.89 3.23
N GLU A 152 -12.96 27.85 1.91
CA GLU A 152 -13.54 26.74 1.16
C GLU A 152 -12.71 25.46 1.28
N ALA A 153 -11.37 25.54 1.10
CA ALA A 153 -10.47 24.41 1.25
C ALA A 153 -10.56 23.80 2.66
N ARG A 154 -10.65 24.65 3.68
CA ARG A 154 -10.82 24.21 5.08
C ARG A 154 -12.17 23.52 5.29
N ARG A 155 -13.24 24.08 4.77
CA ARG A 155 -14.59 23.49 4.86
C ARG A 155 -14.65 22.15 4.16
N ASN A 156 -14.08 22.06 2.96
CA ASN A 156 -14.00 20.83 2.19
C ASN A 156 -13.18 19.76 2.93
N LEU A 157 -12.01 20.12 3.47
CA LEU A 157 -11.18 19.20 4.26
C LEU A 157 -11.97 18.61 5.42
N ILE A 158 -12.63 19.42 6.23
CA ILE A 158 -13.40 18.96 7.39
C ILE A 158 -14.54 18.02 6.94
N SER A 159 -15.31 18.40 5.94
CA SER A 159 -16.44 17.60 5.45
C SER A 159 -15.99 16.27 4.83
N ASN A 160 -14.95 16.32 3.98
CA ASN A 160 -14.43 15.15 3.29
C ASN A 160 -13.70 14.19 4.26
N ALA A 161 -12.91 14.72 5.21
CA ALA A 161 -12.26 13.93 6.24
C ALA A 161 -13.29 13.21 7.12
N ALA A 162 -14.32 13.91 7.59
CA ALA A 162 -15.40 13.31 8.36
C ALA A 162 -16.13 12.21 7.56
N SER A 163 -16.38 12.44 6.27
CA SER A 163 -16.99 11.45 5.38
C SER A 163 -16.09 10.21 5.19
N LEU A 164 -14.78 10.40 4.98
CA LEU A 164 -13.81 9.31 4.85
C LEU A 164 -13.72 8.51 6.13
N ILE A 165 -13.56 9.16 7.28
CA ILE A 165 -13.48 8.52 8.61
C ILE A 165 -14.72 7.68 8.87
N ARG A 166 -15.90 8.20 8.58
CA ARG A 166 -17.17 7.48 8.73
C ARG A 166 -17.24 6.27 7.80
N ALA A 167 -16.90 6.45 6.52
CA ALA A 167 -16.91 5.38 5.53
C ALA A 167 -15.88 4.28 5.82
N ALA A 168 -14.67 4.64 6.28
CA ALA A 168 -13.62 3.68 6.66
C ALA A 168 -13.79 3.14 8.09
N ARG A 169 -14.74 3.65 8.86
CA ARG A 169 -14.92 3.35 10.30
C ARG A 169 -13.64 3.61 11.11
N GLY A 170 -12.87 4.62 10.72
CA GLY A 170 -11.60 4.98 11.31
C GLY A 170 -10.47 3.97 11.15
N ARG A 171 -10.57 3.01 10.22
CA ARG A 171 -9.56 1.97 10.02
C ARG A 171 -8.71 2.24 8.78
N GLY A 172 -7.43 1.92 8.87
CA GLY A 172 -6.51 2.03 7.73
C GLY A 172 -6.30 3.45 7.23
N ILE A 173 -6.46 4.45 8.10
CA ILE A 173 -6.25 5.86 7.81
C ILE A 173 -4.89 6.26 8.37
N ILE A 174 -4.12 7.01 7.61
CA ILE A 174 -2.92 7.72 8.03
C ILE A 174 -3.12 9.22 7.81
N ILE A 175 -2.40 10.04 8.58
CA ILE A 175 -2.48 11.49 8.48
C ILE A 175 -1.09 12.03 8.25
N SER A 176 -0.94 12.88 7.22
CA SER A 176 0.32 13.52 6.83
C SER A 176 0.10 15.01 6.61
N SER A 177 1.17 15.80 6.66
CA SER A 177 1.05 17.24 6.55
C SER A 177 0.81 17.72 5.12
N GLU A 178 1.54 17.23 4.15
CA GLU A 178 1.66 17.83 2.81
C GLU A 178 2.05 19.33 2.92
N ALA A 179 2.87 19.65 3.92
CA ALA A 179 3.24 21.02 4.21
C ALA A 179 4.41 21.46 3.31
N LYS A 180 4.22 22.57 2.60
CA LYS A 180 5.26 23.18 1.76
C LYS A 180 6.31 23.97 2.57
N GLN A 181 5.98 24.34 3.78
CA GLN A 181 6.83 25.16 4.67
C GLN A 181 6.76 24.62 6.11
N ALA A 182 7.81 24.85 6.90
CA ALA A 182 7.88 24.43 8.29
C ALA A 182 6.66 24.87 9.13
N LEU A 183 6.17 26.08 8.94
CA LEU A 183 5.00 26.60 9.65
C LEU A 183 3.68 25.86 9.33
N GLY A 184 3.64 25.09 8.25
CA GLY A 184 2.50 24.26 7.90
C GLY A 184 2.42 22.95 8.69
N VAL A 185 3.53 22.53 9.29
CA VAL A 185 3.60 21.29 10.08
C VAL A 185 2.99 21.52 11.48
N ARG A 186 2.35 20.50 12.01
CA ARG A 186 1.78 20.49 13.37
C ARG A 186 2.41 19.37 14.18
N ALA A 187 2.42 19.54 15.50
CA ALA A 187 2.88 18.49 16.40
C ALA A 187 1.97 17.24 16.32
N PRO A 188 2.50 16.04 16.53
CA PRO A 188 1.72 14.80 16.41
C PRO A 188 0.45 14.78 17.27
N TRP A 189 0.51 15.33 18.47
CA TRP A 189 -0.64 15.41 19.36
C TRP A 189 -1.71 16.40 18.90
N ASP A 190 -1.30 17.49 18.26
CA ASP A 190 -2.23 18.46 17.66
C ASP A 190 -2.99 17.82 16.50
N ILE A 191 -2.30 16.96 15.73
CA ILE A 191 -2.94 16.18 14.66
C ILE A 191 -3.92 15.16 15.21
N VAL A 192 -3.57 14.50 16.31
CA VAL A 192 -4.51 13.60 17.02
C VAL A 192 -5.77 14.35 17.45
N ASN A 193 -5.62 15.54 18.04
CA ASN A 193 -6.75 16.39 18.42
C ASN A 193 -7.57 16.82 17.22
N LEU A 194 -6.91 17.22 16.12
CA LEU A 194 -7.56 17.61 14.88
C LEU A 194 -8.39 16.45 14.28
N ALA A 195 -7.82 15.25 14.28
CA ALA A 195 -8.52 14.04 13.83
C ALA A 195 -9.74 13.71 14.68
N CYS A 196 -9.66 13.95 16.00
CA CYS A 196 -10.82 13.80 16.89
C CYS A 196 -11.93 14.79 16.57
N VAL A 197 -11.59 16.02 16.18
CA VAL A 197 -12.59 17.02 15.72
C VAL A 197 -13.27 16.57 14.43
N TRP A 198 -12.57 15.84 13.55
CA TRP A 198 -13.16 15.24 12.35
C TRP A 198 -14.01 13.99 12.62
N GLY A 199 -14.09 13.55 13.88
CA GLY A 199 -14.90 12.41 14.32
C GLY A 199 -14.16 11.08 14.41
N MET A 200 -12.83 11.08 14.45
CA MET A 200 -12.03 9.89 14.73
C MET A 200 -11.93 9.66 16.25
N LYS A 201 -11.93 8.40 16.67
CA LYS A 201 -11.65 8.08 18.09
C LYS A 201 -10.17 8.37 18.40
N SER A 202 -9.88 8.88 19.59
CA SER A 202 -8.52 9.28 20.02
C SER A 202 -7.48 8.18 19.83
N GLU A 203 -7.82 6.93 20.17
CA GLU A 203 -6.94 5.78 19.94
C GLU A 203 -6.59 5.59 18.46
N ARG A 204 -7.61 5.66 17.59
CA ARG A 204 -7.42 5.54 16.14
C ARG A 204 -6.67 6.74 15.54
N ALA A 205 -6.91 7.93 16.06
CA ALA A 205 -6.18 9.13 15.65
C ALA A 205 -4.69 9.02 16.00
N LYS A 206 -4.36 8.48 17.18
CA LYS A 206 -3.00 8.20 17.60
C LYS A 206 -2.35 7.11 16.71
N GLU A 207 -3.05 6.01 16.43
CA GLU A 207 -2.60 4.98 15.50
C GLU A 207 -2.32 5.54 14.11
N ALA A 208 -3.15 6.47 13.62
CA ALA A 208 -3.03 7.05 12.28
C ALA A 208 -1.72 7.82 12.05
N VAL A 209 -1.15 8.42 13.09
CA VAL A 209 0.14 9.16 13.01
C VAL A 209 1.33 8.33 13.50
N SER A 210 1.09 7.11 13.98
CA SER A 210 2.14 6.23 14.53
C SER A 210 2.11 4.84 13.90
N GLU A 211 1.29 3.94 14.43
CA GLU A 211 1.30 2.51 14.09
C GLU A 211 0.82 2.21 12.67
N GLU A 212 -0.24 2.86 12.19
CA GLU A 212 -0.72 2.64 10.82
C GLU A 212 0.28 3.18 9.79
N ALA A 213 0.91 4.33 10.07
CA ALA A 213 1.97 4.87 9.24
C ALA A 213 3.22 3.98 9.24
N ARG A 214 3.59 3.43 10.41
CA ARG A 214 4.66 2.43 10.53
C ARG A 214 4.38 1.20 9.68
N LYS A 215 3.17 0.63 9.78
CA LYS A 215 2.76 -0.54 8.99
C LYS A 215 2.92 -0.30 7.49
N VAL A 216 2.63 0.93 7.01
CA VAL A 216 2.86 1.28 5.59
C VAL A 216 4.34 1.17 5.24
N VAL A 217 5.21 1.76 6.05
CA VAL A 217 6.66 1.75 5.79
C VAL A 217 7.22 0.33 5.82
N ASP A 218 6.83 -0.46 6.82
CA ASP A 218 7.27 -1.85 6.98
C ASP A 218 6.78 -2.71 5.79
N MET A 219 5.51 -2.61 5.42
CA MET A 219 4.95 -3.34 4.28
C MET A 219 5.58 -2.92 2.94
N ALA A 220 5.82 -1.63 2.75
CA ALA A 220 6.49 -1.12 1.57
C ALA A 220 7.93 -1.63 1.47
N ARG A 221 8.65 -1.67 2.58
CA ARG A 221 9.99 -2.26 2.66
C ARG A 221 9.95 -3.75 2.31
N VAL A 222 9.07 -4.51 2.93
CA VAL A 222 8.92 -5.95 2.67
C VAL A 222 8.60 -6.21 1.19
N LYS A 223 7.69 -5.46 0.57
CA LYS A 223 7.36 -5.60 -0.85
C LYS A 223 8.58 -5.40 -1.78
N ARG A 224 9.55 -4.56 -1.39
CA ARG A 224 10.71 -4.19 -2.22
C ARG A 224 11.96 -5.03 -1.95
N THR A 225 12.14 -5.50 -0.72
CA THR A 225 13.35 -6.23 -0.31
C THR A 225 13.17 -7.73 -0.25
N SER A 226 11.95 -8.20 0.01
CA SER A 226 11.73 -9.62 0.24
C SER A 226 11.41 -10.39 -1.04
N PHE A 227 11.77 -11.66 -1.04
CA PHE A 227 11.41 -12.57 -2.13
C PHE A 227 9.88 -12.75 -2.16
N ARG A 228 9.23 -12.36 -3.25
CA ARG A 228 7.77 -12.39 -3.46
C ARG A 228 6.95 -11.57 -2.45
N GLY A 229 7.57 -10.60 -1.76
CA GLY A 229 6.84 -9.74 -0.81
C GLY A 229 6.32 -10.43 0.45
N THR A 230 6.85 -11.63 0.80
CA THR A 230 6.27 -12.45 1.86
C THR A 230 7.26 -12.79 2.97
N VAL A 231 8.56 -12.93 2.67
CA VAL A 231 9.57 -13.35 3.64
C VAL A 231 10.75 -12.39 3.61
N ASP A 232 10.93 -11.63 4.68
CA ASP A 232 12.16 -10.90 4.94
C ASP A 232 13.05 -11.83 5.80
N VAL A 233 14.14 -12.33 5.23
CA VAL A 233 15.09 -13.16 5.96
C VAL A 233 15.98 -12.20 6.75
N ILE A 234 15.57 -11.93 7.98
CA ILE A 234 16.47 -11.32 8.96
C ILE A 234 17.43 -12.41 9.35
N TYR A 235 18.68 -12.32 8.89
CA TYR A 235 19.73 -13.27 9.22
C TYR A 235 19.98 -13.21 10.73
N GLY A 236 19.42 -14.14 11.47
CA GLY A 236 19.83 -14.46 12.82
C GLY A 236 20.98 -15.44 12.78
N GLY A 237 22.13 -15.04 12.26
CA GLY A 237 23.36 -15.81 12.38
C GLY A 237 23.84 -15.74 13.83
N GLU A 238 24.17 -16.88 14.43
CA GLU A 238 24.94 -16.96 15.65
C GLU A 238 26.20 -16.13 15.48
N GLY A 239 26.46 -15.26 16.48
CA GLY A 239 27.43 -14.22 16.38
C GLY A 239 28.85 -14.71 16.19
N ASP A 240 29.51 -14.03 15.31
CA ASP A 240 30.87 -13.63 15.52
C ASP A 240 30.89 -12.13 15.72
N ASP A 241 31.28 -11.75 16.94
CA ASP A 241 31.55 -10.38 17.33
C ASP A 241 32.63 -9.78 16.43
N ALA A 242 32.27 -9.16 15.35
CA ALA A 242 33.16 -8.33 14.56
C ALA A 242 32.35 -7.20 13.91
N GLY A 243 32.30 -6.09 14.62
CA GLY A 243 32.18 -4.75 14.05
C GLY A 243 30.94 -4.49 13.23
N ALA A 244 29.93 -3.89 13.86
CA ALA A 244 28.80 -3.26 13.18
C ALA A 244 29.30 -2.28 12.11
N LYS A 245 29.46 -2.73 10.89
CA LYS A 245 29.54 -1.86 9.71
C LYS A 245 28.13 -1.47 9.34
N LYS A 246 27.81 -0.20 9.54
CA LYS A 246 26.66 0.46 8.91
C LYS A 246 26.70 0.11 7.43
N VAL A 247 25.66 -0.55 6.95
CA VAL A 247 25.48 -0.78 5.52
C VAL A 247 24.93 0.52 4.96
N ASP A 248 25.84 1.35 4.48
CA ASP A 248 25.52 2.48 3.63
C ASP A 248 24.97 1.91 2.31
N LEU A 249 23.72 2.19 2.05
CA LEU A 249 23.07 1.97 0.74
C LEU A 249 23.68 2.94 -0.28
N VAL A 250 24.90 2.63 -0.73
CA VAL A 250 25.51 3.32 -1.87
C VAL A 250 25.19 2.51 -3.12
N ASN A 251 24.41 3.13 -3.99
CA ASN A 251 24.24 2.77 -5.40
C ASN A 251 25.60 2.45 -6.05
N LYS A 252 25.77 1.23 -6.55
CA LYS A 252 26.81 0.93 -7.55
C LYS A 252 26.16 0.69 -8.92
N PRO A 253 26.64 1.40 -9.96
CA PRO A 253 26.18 1.19 -11.32
C PRO A 253 26.71 -0.11 -11.93
N GLY A 254 25.95 -0.64 -12.88
CA GLY A 254 26.00 -1.92 -13.54
C GLY A 254 27.37 -2.44 -13.98
N LYS A 255 27.48 -3.76 -13.89
CA LYS A 255 28.39 -4.54 -14.76
C LYS A 255 27.57 -5.57 -15.52
N GLN A 256 27.81 -5.57 -16.81
CA GLN A 256 27.26 -6.49 -17.80
C GLN A 256 27.64 -7.95 -17.51
N PRO A 257 26.84 -8.94 -17.92
CA PRO A 257 27.15 -10.33 -17.72
C PRO A 257 28.21 -10.79 -18.72
N ALA A 258 29.30 -11.33 -18.21
CA ALA A 258 30.28 -12.07 -18.98
C ALA A 258 29.76 -13.49 -19.22
N THR A 259 29.70 -13.88 -20.47
CA THR A 259 29.53 -15.23 -20.96
C THR A 259 30.63 -16.14 -20.44
N VAL A 260 30.29 -17.23 -19.74
CA VAL A 260 31.22 -18.32 -19.47
C VAL A 260 30.66 -19.61 -20.05
N SER A 261 31.48 -20.15 -20.92
CA SER A 261 31.33 -21.41 -21.63
C SER A 261 31.31 -22.62 -20.70
N LEU A 262 30.46 -23.58 -21.06
CA LEU A 262 30.36 -24.93 -20.50
C LEU A 262 31.68 -25.73 -20.71
N SER A 263 32.17 -26.34 -19.66
CA SER A 263 32.94 -27.54 -19.75
C SER A 263 32.41 -28.58 -18.76
N ALA A 264 32.09 -29.76 -19.28
CA ALA A 264 31.59 -30.90 -18.58
C ALA A 264 32.70 -31.62 -17.81
N SER A 265 32.43 -32.14 -16.63
CA SER A 265 33.05 -33.33 -16.06
C SER A 265 32.13 -33.97 -15.02
N ASP A 266 31.71 -35.06 -15.35
CA ASP A 266 31.45 -36.42 -14.86
C ASP A 266 31.65 -36.66 -13.35
N GLY A 267 30.72 -37.44 -12.73
CA GLY A 267 31.06 -38.27 -11.61
C GLY A 267 30.11 -38.30 -10.40
N GLY A 268 29.33 -39.34 -10.26
CA GLY A 268 29.06 -39.92 -8.94
C GLY A 268 27.60 -39.86 -8.42
N GLY A 269 26.87 -40.93 -8.71
CA GLY A 269 25.54 -41.18 -8.17
C GLY A 269 25.55 -41.65 -6.70
N VAL A 270 24.43 -41.42 -6.01
CA VAL A 270 23.95 -42.35 -4.97
C VAL A 270 22.42 -42.40 -5.03
N LYS A 271 21.93 -43.55 -5.49
CA LYS A 271 20.57 -44.05 -5.33
C LYS A 271 20.34 -44.42 -3.87
N ARG A 272 19.27 -44.03 -3.26
CA ARG A 272 18.65 -44.78 -2.17
C ARG A 272 17.22 -45.16 -2.51
N LYS A 273 17.10 -46.44 -2.74
CA LYS A 273 15.91 -47.27 -2.91
C LYS A 273 15.45 -47.72 -1.52
N ALA A 274 14.18 -47.64 -1.23
CA ALA A 274 13.59 -48.51 -0.24
C ALA A 274 12.17 -48.90 -0.72
N SER A 275 12.08 -50.18 -0.86
CA SER A 275 11.00 -51.02 -1.33
C SER A 275 10.15 -51.55 -0.18
N LEU A 276 9.00 -52.10 -0.58
CA LEU A 276 8.21 -53.22 -0.02
C LEU A 276 6.91 -52.74 0.62
N GLY A 277 5.75 -53.31 0.32
CA GLY A 277 5.32 -54.51 -0.37
C GLY A 277 3.81 -54.51 -0.47
N GLY A 278 3.28 -55.24 -1.45
CA GLY A 278 1.87 -55.45 -1.66
C GLY A 278 1.28 -56.54 -0.72
N PRO A 279 0.07 -57.04 -0.93
CA PRO A 279 -0.34 -57.70 -2.14
C PRO A 279 -1.75 -57.44 -2.68
N GLU A 280 -2.00 -58.08 -3.78
CA GLU A 280 -3.06 -58.11 -4.78
C GLU A 280 -4.47 -58.51 -4.31
N GLY A 281 -5.45 -58.14 -5.18
CA GLY A 281 -6.75 -58.79 -5.34
C GLY A 281 -7.76 -57.94 -6.14
N PRO A 282 -8.58 -58.49 -7.02
CA PRO A 282 -8.73 -58.00 -8.38
C PRO A 282 -10.09 -57.35 -8.75
N SER A 283 -9.98 -56.52 -9.80
CA SER A 283 -10.95 -56.24 -10.91
C SER A 283 -12.42 -55.87 -10.63
N LYS A 284 -12.89 -54.75 -11.13
CA LYS A 284 -13.48 -54.48 -12.47
C LYS A 284 -14.02 -53.07 -12.58
N PRO A 285 -14.27 -52.54 -13.78
CA PRO A 285 -14.36 -51.15 -14.07
C PRO A 285 -15.80 -50.62 -14.08
N SER A 286 -15.98 -49.34 -13.74
CA SER A 286 -17.11 -48.55 -14.23
C SER A 286 -16.67 -47.08 -14.29
N ASP A 287 -16.53 -46.60 -15.51
CA ASP A 287 -16.48 -45.21 -15.91
C ASP A 287 -17.72 -44.46 -15.45
N GLU A 288 -17.59 -43.60 -14.45
CA GLU A 288 -18.45 -42.44 -14.25
C GLU A 288 -17.61 -41.31 -13.62
N PRO A 289 -17.63 -40.10 -14.19
CA PRO A 289 -16.89 -38.99 -13.64
C PRO A 289 -17.49 -38.56 -12.29
N GLN A 290 -16.71 -38.63 -11.22
CA GLN A 290 -17.11 -38.18 -9.89
C GLN A 290 -17.35 -36.66 -9.92
N LEU A 291 -18.62 -36.29 -9.81
CA LEU A 291 -19.05 -34.88 -9.69
C LEU A 291 -18.54 -34.24 -8.42
N SER A 292 -17.99 -33.04 -8.54
CA SER A 292 -17.45 -32.30 -7.43
C SER A 292 -18.53 -32.01 -6.37
N LYS A 293 -18.12 -31.93 -5.08
CA LYS A 293 -19.05 -31.63 -3.96
C LYS A 293 -19.87 -30.34 -4.17
N ARG A 294 -19.37 -29.42 -4.99
CA ARG A 294 -20.06 -28.16 -5.33
C ARG A 294 -21.18 -28.37 -6.32
N GLU A 295 -21.05 -29.32 -7.20
CA GLU A 295 -22.02 -29.67 -8.24
C GLU A 295 -23.15 -30.54 -7.67
N MET A 296 -22.85 -31.44 -6.73
CA MET A 296 -23.85 -32.16 -5.96
C MET A 296 -24.76 -31.24 -5.14
N LYS A 297 -24.16 -30.20 -4.50
CA LYS A 297 -24.93 -29.20 -3.76
C LYS A 297 -25.83 -28.33 -4.66
N ARG A 298 -25.40 -28.03 -5.88
CA ARG A 298 -26.20 -27.32 -6.88
C ARG A 298 -27.38 -28.16 -7.38
N ARG A 299 -27.16 -29.45 -7.65
CA ARG A 299 -28.26 -30.40 -8.08
C ARG A 299 -29.27 -30.60 -6.96
N ALA A 300 -28.84 -30.77 -5.72
CA ALA A 300 -29.73 -30.90 -4.57
C ALA A 300 -30.60 -29.64 -4.34
N LYS A 301 -30.03 -28.43 -4.53
CA LYS A 301 -30.77 -27.16 -4.42
C LYS A 301 -31.77 -26.98 -5.57
N LYS A 302 -31.45 -27.44 -6.79
CA LYS A 302 -32.34 -27.39 -7.95
C LYS A 302 -33.51 -28.36 -7.83
N ALA A 303 -33.25 -29.55 -7.27
CA ALA A 303 -34.28 -30.54 -6.99
C ALA A 303 -35.30 -30.07 -5.92
N ARG A 304 -34.81 -29.39 -4.86
CA ARG A 304 -35.69 -28.81 -3.83
C ARG A 304 -36.56 -27.65 -4.34
N LEU A 305 -36.06 -26.86 -5.30
CA LEU A 305 -36.84 -25.76 -5.92
C LEU A 305 -37.87 -26.31 -6.93
N ALA A 306 -37.60 -27.43 -7.58
CA ALA A 306 -38.54 -28.08 -8.51
C ALA A 306 -39.67 -28.81 -7.78
N SER A 307 -39.43 -29.29 -6.56
CA SER A 307 -40.46 -29.94 -5.73
C SER A 307 -41.33 -28.96 -4.92
N ALA A 308 -40.99 -27.67 -4.90
CA ALA A 308 -41.73 -26.66 -4.15
C ALA A 308 -42.77 -25.89 -4.99
N ASN A 309 -42.97 -26.22 -6.25
CA ASN A 309 -43.94 -25.55 -7.11
C ASN A 309 -44.82 -26.58 -7.86
N PRO A 310 -45.81 -27.22 -7.20
CA PRO A 310 -46.86 -27.94 -7.89
C PRO A 310 -48.11 -27.08 -7.96
N SER A 311 -48.58 -26.83 -9.16
CA SER A 311 -49.92 -26.31 -9.51
C SER A 311 -49.97 -24.94 -10.18
N GLY A 312 -50.23 -25.02 -11.43
CA GLY A 312 -50.78 -23.98 -12.29
C GLY A 312 -51.66 -24.65 -13.32
N ALA A 313 -52.83 -25.06 -12.89
CA ALA A 313 -53.87 -25.50 -13.79
C ALA A 313 -54.56 -24.31 -14.44
N SER A 314 -54.66 -24.34 -15.75
CA SER A 314 -55.57 -23.49 -16.55
C SER A 314 -57.01 -23.79 -16.24
N PRO A 315 -57.89 -22.81 -16.45
CA PRO A 315 -59.18 -23.18 -17.08
C PRO A 315 -59.44 -22.39 -18.36
N ALA A 316 -60.12 -23.15 -19.22
CA ALA A 316 -60.67 -22.73 -20.52
C ALA A 316 -61.85 -21.80 -20.43
N ALA A 317 -62.00 -21.06 -21.51
CA ALA A 317 -63.18 -20.62 -22.22
C ALA A 317 -64.55 -20.51 -21.49
N SER A 318 -65.13 -19.33 -21.47
CA SER A 318 -66.42 -18.99 -22.07
C SER A 318 -66.54 -17.49 -22.18
#